data_cdd92512e33a63b5403d13f1de5d1de8
#
_entry.id   cdd92512e33a63b5403d13f1de5d1de8
#
_cell.length_a   1.000
_cell.length_b   1.000
_cell.length_c   1.000
_cell.angle_alpha   90.00
_cell.angle_beta   90.00
_cell.angle_gamma   90.00
#
_symmetry.space_group_name_H-M   'P 1'
#
loop_
_entity.id
_entity.type
_entity.pdbx_description
1 polymer ?
#
loop_
_entity_poly.entity_id
_entity_poly.type
_entity_poly.pdbx_seq_one_letter_code
_entity_poly.pdbx_strand_id
1 'polypeptide(L)'
;MKLQQLQIFQNLTEEELEKSLVCSQAVVKKYPKGTYIFRQGDAPLKLYFILEGMVELGSINLNGKITRSSYVTVGEEFGEVELFLRQSAYSGYAKAKSEVSVLEVSQNFFGGRCERNCVHHSKVVVNMLQLFAEKAEKHNRQIEVLTSGNLRQRVAAYLLENCDPDYRVRLHMNREDLAVYLNTTRPSLSRMLLTLQDKGIIRLVGRKVIEITDYERLQEEE
;
A
#
# COMPACT_ATOMS: atom_id res chain seq x y z
N MET A 1 -2.74 -13.32 -9.89
CA MET A 1 -3.41 -12.19 -10.60
C MET A 1 -2.99 -12.19 -12.07
N LYS A 2 -3.91 -11.88 -13.01
CA LYS A 2 -3.56 -11.75 -14.43
C LYS A 2 -2.98 -10.34 -14.67
N LEU A 3 -2.06 -10.21 -15.64
CA LEU A 3 -1.41 -8.92 -15.95
C LEU A 3 -2.41 -7.82 -16.34
N GLN A 4 -3.48 -8.16 -17.06
CA GLN A 4 -4.56 -7.24 -17.45
C GLN A 4 -5.32 -6.63 -16.27
N GLN A 5 -5.23 -7.24 -15.08
CA GLN A 5 -5.89 -6.76 -13.86
C GLN A 5 -5.04 -5.76 -13.08
N LEU A 6 -3.76 -5.60 -13.46
CA LEU A 6 -2.91 -4.55 -12.86
C LEU A 6 -3.40 -3.18 -13.31
N GLN A 7 -3.52 -2.25 -12.37
CA GLN A 7 -4.01 -0.89 -12.63
C GLN A 7 -3.20 -0.17 -13.73
N ILE A 8 -1.89 -0.40 -13.76
CA ILE A 8 -1.01 0.17 -14.78
C ILE A 8 -1.41 -0.21 -16.22
N PHE A 9 -2.09 -1.36 -16.43
CA PHE A 9 -2.53 -1.85 -17.72
C PHE A 9 -4.04 -1.71 -17.96
N GLN A 10 -4.76 -0.99 -17.12
CA GLN A 10 -6.18 -0.73 -17.35
C GLN A 10 -6.40 0.02 -18.65
N ASN A 11 -7.52 -0.29 -19.34
CA ASN A 11 -7.92 0.32 -20.60
C ASN A 11 -6.96 0.06 -21.78
N LEU A 12 -6.04 -0.93 -21.66
CA LEU A 12 -5.27 -1.44 -22.77
C LEU A 12 -6.01 -2.61 -23.43
N THR A 13 -5.99 -2.67 -24.77
CA THR A 13 -6.35 -3.88 -25.49
C THR A 13 -5.29 -4.97 -25.30
N GLU A 14 -5.59 -6.23 -25.66
CA GLU A 14 -4.60 -7.32 -25.60
C GLU A 14 -3.34 -7.00 -26.41
N GLU A 15 -3.52 -6.47 -27.61
CA GLU A 15 -2.43 -6.08 -28.49
C GLU A 15 -1.57 -4.94 -27.88
N GLU A 16 -2.21 -3.94 -27.27
CA GLU A 16 -1.53 -2.85 -26.58
C GLU A 16 -0.76 -3.35 -25.35
N LEU A 17 -1.34 -4.31 -24.61
CA LEU A 17 -0.67 -4.93 -23.47
C LEU A 17 0.59 -5.70 -23.91
N GLU A 18 0.49 -6.56 -24.92
CA GLU A 18 1.63 -7.30 -25.45
C GLU A 18 2.76 -6.35 -25.90
N LYS A 19 2.42 -5.30 -26.64
CA LYS A 19 3.38 -4.27 -27.05
C LYS A 19 3.99 -3.55 -25.84
N SER A 20 3.19 -3.25 -24.82
CA SER A 20 3.67 -2.61 -23.59
C SER A 20 4.66 -3.51 -22.84
N LEU A 21 4.39 -4.80 -22.72
CA LEU A 21 5.28 -5.76 -22.09
C LEU A 21 6.64 -5.86 -22.80
N VAL A 22 6.63 -5.86 -24.14
CA VAL A 22 7.85 -5.86 -24.94
C VAL A 22 8.62 -4.55 -24.76
N CYS A 23 7.96 -3.40 -24.90
CA CYS A 23 8.60 -2.09 -24.77
C CYS A 23 9.15 -1.82 -23.37
N SER A 24 8.48 -2.32 -22.34
CA SER A 24 8.89 -2.16 -20.94
C SER A 24 9.97 -3.16 -20.52
N GLN A 25 10.34 -4.08 -21.39
CA GLN A 25 11.19 -5.22 -21.04
C GLN A 25 10.68 -5.95 -19.79
N ALA A 26 9.33 -6.03 -19.68
CA ALA A 26 8.68 -6.60 -18.53
C ALA A 26 8.92 -8.11 -18.45
N VAL A 27 9.32 -8.58 -17.27
CA VAL A 27 9.58 -9.99 -17.01
C VAL A 27 8.86 -10.41 -15.74
N VAL A 28 8.12 -11.52 -15.82
CA VAL A 28 7.57 -12.16 -14.62
C VAL A 28 8.63 -13.02 -13.98
N LYS A 29 8.96 -12.73 -12.72
CA LYS A 29 9.97 -13.46 -11.97
C LYS A 29 9.41 -14.00 -10.66
N LYS A 30 9.81 -15.22 -10.30
CA LYS A 30 9.43 -15.87 -9.04
C LYS A 30 10.57 -15.76 -8.03
N TYR A 31 10.20 -15.49 -6.78
CA TYR A 31 11.11 -15.39 -5.66
C TYR A 31 10.66 -16.34 -4.54
N PRO A 32 11.51 -17.29 -4.13
CA PRO A 32 11.24 -18.13 -2.97
C PRO A 32 11.10 -17.33 -1.69
N LYS A 33 10.32 -17.83 -0.73
CA LYS A 33 10.20 -17.24 0.60
C LYS A 33 11.58 -16.97 1.22
N GLY A 34 11.75 -15.78 1.78
CA GLY A 34 12.97 -15.37 2.48
C GLY A 34 14.05 -14.76 1.57
N THR A 35 13.90 -14.80 0.23
CA THR A 35 14.85 -14.17 -0.69
C THR A 35 14.63 -12.66 -0.79
N TYR A 36 15.70 -11.94 -1.06
CA TYR A 36 15.64 -10.51 -1.35
C TYR A 36 15.36 -10.28 -2.84
N ILE A 37 14.43 -9.38 -3.15
CA ILE A 37 14.16 -8.88 -4.50
C ILE A 37 15.19 -7.81 -4.83
N PHE A 38 15.41 -6.90 -3.88
CA PHE A 38 16.53 -5.96 -3.85
C PHE A 38 16.97 -5.72 -2.40
N ARG A 39 18.19 -5.23 -2.22
CA ARG A 39 18.80 -4.88 -0.93
C ARG A 39 19.00 -3.38 -0.83
N GLN A 40 19.13 -2.90 0.38
CA GLN A 40 19.61 -1.53 0.64
C GLN A 40 20.99 -1.36 0.01
N GLY A 41 21.14 -0.28 -0.77
CA GLY A 41 22.36 0.01 -1.54
C GLY A 41 22.33 -0.47 -2.99
N ASP A 42 21.43 -1.36 -3.39
CA ASP A 42 21.27 -1.75 -4.79
C ASP A 42 20.75 -0.59 -5.64
N ALA A 43 21.13 -0.53 -6.93
CA ALA A 43 20.64 0.48 -7.84
C ALA A 43 19.16 0.31 -8.20
N PRO A 44 18.32 1.37 -8.13
CA PRO A 44 16.90 1.30 -8.45
C PRO A 44 16.68 1.36 -9.97
N LEU A 45 16.65 0.21 -10.61
CA LEU A 45 16.52 0.08 -12.07
C LEU A 45 15.14 -0.39 -12.54
N LYS A 46 14.27 -0.80 -11.62
CA LYS A 46 12.99 -1.45 -11.93
C LYS A 46 11.88 -0.99 -11.02
N LEU A 47 10.67 -1.00 -11.58
CA LEU A 47 9.41 -0.96 -10.84
C LEU A 47 8.86 -2.39 -10.75
N TYR A 48 8.27 -2.74 -9.63
CA TYR A 48 7.80 -4.07 -9.33
C TYR A 48 6.30 -4.08 -9.03
N PHE A 49 5.55 -5.06 -9.56
CA PHE A 49 4.15 -5.29 -9.24
C PHE A 49 3.96 -6.72 -8.74
N ILE A 50 3.26 -6.91 -7.62
CA ILE A 50 3.03 -8.24 -7.05
C ILE A 50 1.87 -8.93 -7.78
N LEU A 51 2.13 -10.07 -8.37
CA LEU A 51 1.13 -10.94 -8.99
C LEU A 51 0.62 -12.02 -8.04
N GLU A 52 1.50 -12.52 -7.15
CA GLU A 52 1.20 -13.54 -6.15
C GLU A 52 2.10 -13.34 -4.92
N GLY A 53 1.56 -13.64 -3.75
CA GLY A 53 2.31 -13.64 -2.49
C GLY A 53 2.36 -12.28 -1.78
N MET A 54 3.37 -12.10 -0.92
CA MET A 54 3.56 -10.93 -0.07
C MET A 54 5.04 -10.57 0.03
N VAL A 55 5.36 -9.29 -0.04
CA VAL A 55 6.70 -8.74 0.10
C VAL A 55 6.77 -7.83 1.33
N GLU A 56 7.82 -7.96 2.11
CA GLU A 56 8.19 -7.04 3.18
C GLU A 56 9.12 -5.98 2.62
N LEU A 57 8.74 -4.72 2.78
CA LEU A 57 9.63 -3.56 2.56
C LEU A 57 10.16 -3.11 3.92
N GLY A 58 11.47 -2.97 4.03
CA GLY A 58 12.09 -2.59 5.29
C GLY A 58 13.32 -1.72 5.09
N SER A 59 13.74 -1.05 6.17
CA SER A 59 15.03 -0.36 6.23
C SER A 59 15.79 -0.79 7.47
N ILE A 60 17.10 -0.80 7.37
CA ILE A 60 18.00 -1.21 8.44
C ILE A 60 18.91 -0.02 8.76
N ASN A 61 19.03 0.33 10.04
CA ASN A 61 19.96 1.36 10.48
C ASN A 61 21.40 0.83 10.54
N LEU A 62 22.36 1.72 10.80
CA LEU A 62 23.78 1.39 10.91
C LEU A 62 24.09 0.32 11.98
N ASN A 63 23.22 0.16 12.96
CA ASN A 63 23.36 -0.86 14.02
C ASN A 63 22.69 -2.19 13.68
N GLY A 64 22.25 -2.39 12.43
CA GLY A 64 21.57 -3.61 11.96
C GLY A 64 20.13 -3.80 12.46
N LYS A 65 19.54 -2.79 13.11
CA LYS A 65 18.15 -2.84 13.60
C LYS A 65 17.18 -2.41 12.49
N ILE A 66 16.12 -3.19 12.30
CA ILE A 66 15.01 -2.81 11.41
C ILE A 66 14.32 -1.58 11.97
N THR A 67 14.30 -0.49 11.20
CA THR A 67 13.70 0.79 11.60
C THR A 67 12.35 1.04 10.95
N ARG A 68 12.07 0.37 9.84
CA ARG A 68 10.81 0.45 9.11
C ARG A 68 10.48 -0.95 8.59
N SER A 69 9.23 -1.34 8.69
CA SER A 69 8.72 -2.55 8.05
C SER A 69 7.27 -2.31 7.63
N SER A 70 6.97 -2.58 6.38
CA SER A 70 5.62 -2.56 5.80
C SER A 70 5.47 -3.75 4.86
N TYR A 71 4.24 -4.10 4.53
CA TYR A 71 3.95 -5.20 3.63
C TYR A 71 3.23 -4.67 2.40
N VAL A 72 3.59 -5.22 1.24
CA VAL A 72 2.89 -5.04 -0.04
C VAL A 72 2.38 -6.39 -0.52
N THR A 73 1.19 -6.37 -1.12
CA THR A 73 0.43 -7.56 -1.49
C THR A 73 0.03 -7.54 -2.96
N VAL A 74 -0.72 -8.55 -3.38
CA VAL A 74 -1.13 -8.73 -4.78
C VAL A 74 -1.83 -7.48 -5.32
N GLY A 75 -1.36 -7.02 -6.47
CA GLY A 75 -1.85 -5.82 -7.17
C GLY A 75 -1.12 -4.54 -6.82
N GLU A 76 -0.38 -4.51 -5.72
CA GLU A 76 0.39 -3.33 -5.30
C GLU A 76 1.78 -3.30 -5.96
N GLU A 77 2.31 -2.07 -6.11
CA GLU A 77 3.65 -1.81 -6.63
C GLU A 77 4.63 -1.43 -5.52
N PHE A 78 5.93 -1.63 -5.80
CA PHE A 78 7.02 -1.20 -4.93
C PHE A 78 8.30 -0.92 -5.73
N GLY A 79 9.24 -0.19 -5.11
CA GLY A 79 10.50 0.22 -5.75
C GLY A 79 10.38 1.49 -6.58
N GLU A 80 9.23 2.15 -6.56
CA GLU A 80 8.93 3.35 -7.35
C GLU A 80 9.64 4.61 -6.80
N VAL A 81 9.77 4.72 -5.47
CA VAL A 81 10.21 5.95 -4.82
C VAL A 81 11.62 6.32 -5.27
N GLU A 82 12.58 5.44 -5.04
CA GLU A 82 13.97 5.68 -5.43
C GLU A 82 14.14 5.75 -6.94
N LEU A 83 13.36 4.94 -7.68
CA LEU A 83 13.38 4.91 -9.14
C LEU A 83 12.99 6.28 -9.73
N PHE A 84 11.84 6.82 -9.35
CA PHE A 84 11.33 8.08 -9.92
C PHE A 84 11.96 9.33 -9.32
N LEU A 85 12.44 9.26 -8.07
CA LEU A 85 13.28 10.30 -7.48
C LEU A 85 14.73 10.27 -8.00
N ARG A 86 15.06 9.32 -8.88
CA ARG A 86 16.41 9.16 -9.48
C ARG A 86 17.50 9.05 -8.42
N GLN A 87 17.19 8.36 -7.33
CA GLN A 87 18.21 8.09 -6.31
C GLN A 87 19.23 7.09 -6.83
N SER A 88 20.45 7.16 -6.33
CA SER A 88 21.54 6.26 -6.75
C SER A 88 21.40 4.85 -6.19
N ALA A 89 20.65 4.68 -5.10
CA ALA A 89 20.52 3.41 -4.40
C ALA A 89 19.21 3.33 -3.61
N TYR A 90 18.72 2.10 -3.41
CA TYR A 90 17.60 1.85 -2.50
C TYR A 90 17.97 2.20 -1.05
N SER A 91 17.10 2.95 -0.38
CA SER A 91 17.21 3.30 1.04
C SER A 91 16.82 2.14 1.98
N GLY A 92 16.19 1.11 1.43
CA GLY A 92 15.70 -0.06 2.14
C GLY A 92 15.86 -1.35 1.35
N TYR A 93 15.17 -2.39 1.78
CA TYR A 93 15.15 -3.70 1.13
C TYR A 93 13.71 -4.15 0.81
N ALA A 94 13.59 -5.05 -0.18
CA ALA A 94 12.38 -5.82 -0.45
C ALA A 94 12.66 -7.31 -0.29
N LYS A 95 11.90 -8.00 0.57
CA LYS A 95 12.09 -9.42 0.91
C LYS A 95 10.79 -10.20 0.78
N ALA A 96 10.83 -11.32 0.08
CA ALA A 96 9.70 -12.23 -0.08
C ALA A 96 9.30 -12.89 1.26
N LYS A 97 8.06 -12.68 1.71
CA LYS A 97 7.52 -13.29 2.95
C LYS A 97 6.82 -14.61 2.70
N SER A 98 6.41 -14.87 1.48
CA SER A 98 5.91 -16.14 0.95
C SER A 98 6.68 -16.47 -0.33
N GLU A 99 6.30 -17.48 -1.08
CA GLU A 99 6.62 -17.55 -2.50
C GLU A 99 5.92 -16.38 -3.20
N VAL A 100 6.65 -15.62 -4.02
CA VAL A 100 6.18 -14.37 -4.66
C VAL A 100 6.41 -14.46 -6.15
N SER A 101 5.39 -14.08 -6.93
CA SER A 101 5.51 -13.81 -8.36
C SER A 101 5.39 -12.31 -8.59
N VAL A 102 6.37 -11.72 -9.26
CA VAL A 102 6.48 -10.27 -9.47
C VAL A 102 6.66 -9.97 -10.94
N LEU A 103 5.93 -8.96 -11.45
CA LEU A 103 6.24 -8.33 -12.73
C LEU A 103 7.30 -7.25 -12.49
N GLU A 104 8.45 -7.39 -13.12
CA GLU A 104 9.53 -6.41 -13.14
C GLU A 104 9.43 -5.57 -14.41
N VAL A 105 9.38 -4.24 -14.28
CA VAL A 105 9.29 -3.28 -15.41
C VAL A 105 10.52 -2.38 -15.38
N SER A 106 11.23 -2.28 -16.50
CA SER A 106 12.44 -1.48 -16.60
C SER A 106 12.17 0.02 -16.48
N GLN A 107 13.05 0.76 -15.79
CA GLN A 107 13.03 2.23 -15.72
C GLN A 107 13.00 2.90 -17.10
N ASN A 108 13.61 2.29 -18.12
CA ASN A 108 13.68 2.83 -19.47
C ASN A 108 12.31 3.01 -20.10
N PHE A 109 11.32 2.24 -19.66
CA PHE A 109 9.94 2.37 -20.13
C PHE A 109 9.32 3.72 -19.74
N PHE A 110 9.69 4.26 -18.59
CA PHE A 110 9.12 5.49 -18.04
C PHE A 110 9.93 6.74 -18.39
N GLY A 111 11.20 6.60 -18.71
CA GLY A 111 12.13 7.71 -18.98
C GLY A 111 12.41 7.99 -20.45
N GLY A 112 12.02 7.07 -21.35
CA GLY A 112 12.32 7.15 -22.78
C GLY A 112 11.16 7.69 -23.62
N ARG A 113 11.46 8.53 -24.60
CA ARG A 113 10.55 8.73 -25.73
C ARG A 113 10.56 7.42 -26.53
N CYS A 114 9.41 6.75 -26.58
CA CYS A 114 9.27 5.64 -27.52
C CYS A 114 9.47 6.19 -28.92
N GLU A 115 10.54 5.77 -29.61
CA GLU A 115 10.84 6.18 -30.99
C GLU A 115 9.66 5.89 -31.95
N ARG A 116 8.78 4.96 -31.57
CA ARG A 116 7.59 4.56 -32.34
C ARG A 116 6.33 5.37 -31.98
N ASN A 117 6.43 6.33 -31.05
CA ASN A 117 5.30 7.18 -30.60
C ASN A 117 4.02 6.38 -30.25
N CYS A 118 4.15 5.29 -29.53
CA CYS A 118 3.08 4.32 -29.26
C CYS A 118 2.01 4.89 -28.33
N VAL A 119 0.75 4.83 -28.73
CA VAL A 119 -0.42 5.28 -27.95
C VAL A 119 -0.52 4.56 -26.60
N HIS A 120 -0.16 3.28 -26.53
CA HIS A 120 -0.21 2.52 -25.29
C HIS A 120 0.75 3.06 -24.19
N HIS A 121 1.87 3.69 -24.57
CA HIS A 121 2.75 4.35 -23.58
C HIS A 121 2.05 5.48 -22.85
N SER A 122 1.31 6.33 -23.55
CA SER A 122 0.54 7.41 -22.94
C SER A 122 -0.52 6.88 -21.98
N LYS A 123 -1.22 5.80 -22.33
CA LYS A 123 -2.19 5.15 -21.44
C LYS A 123 -1.52 4.63 -20.18
N VAL A 124 -0.40 3.92 -20.30
CA VAL A 124 0.34 3.39 -19.15
C VAL A 124 0.84 4.51 -18.24
N VAL A 125 1.35 5.61 -18.81
CA VAL A 125 1.82 6.76 -18.01
C VAL A 125 0.64 7.42 -17.27
N VAL A 126 -0.52 7.59 -17.93
CA VAL A 126 -1.72 8.13 -17.27
C VAL A 126 -2.18 7.22 -16.13
N ASN A 127 -2.24 5.90 -16.37
CA ASN A 127 -2.61 4.93 -15.32
C ASN A 127 -1.64 4.96 -14.14
N MET A 128 -0.34 5.15 -14.40
CA MET A 128 0.65 5.33 -13.33
C MET A 128 0.46 6.63 -12.53
N LEU A 129 0.17 7.74 -13.21
CA LEU A 129 -0.12 9.00 -12.53
C LEU A 129 -1.34 8.86 -11.63
N GLN A 130 -2.38 8.17 -12.11
CA GLN A 130 -3.58 7.88 -11.31
C GLN A 130 -3.23 7.02 -10.08
N LEU A 131 -2.48 5.93 -10.27
CA LEU A 131 -2.04 5.04 -9.19
C LEU A 131 -1.25 5.81 -8.12
N PHE A 132 -0.34 6.69 -8.52
CA PHE A 132 0.42 7.50 -7.56
C PHE A 132 -0.43 8.59 -6.89
N ALA A 133 -1.40 9.16 -7.58
CA ALA A 133 -2.34 10.10 -6.99
C ALA A 133 -3.19 9.42 -5.90
N GLU A 134 -3.73 8.23 -6.18
CA GLU A 134 -4.49 7.43 -5.21
C GLU A 134 -3.62 7.04 -3.99
N LYS A 135 -2.35 6.69 -4.23
CA LYS A 135 -1.39 6.38 -3.15
C LYS A 135 -1.06 7.61 -2.31
N ALA A 136 -0.87 8.76 -2.94
CA ALA A 136 -0.64 10.02 -2.24
C ALA A 136 -1.86 10.42 -1.40
N GLU A 137 -3.07 10.30 -1.93
CA GLU A 137 -4.30 10.56 -1.20
C GLU A 137 -4.45 9.63 0.02
N LYS A 138 -4.20 8.32 -0.17
CA LYS A 138 -4.20 7.36 0.94
C LYS A 138 -3.20 7.74 2.05
N HIS A 139 -2.01 8.20 1.68
CA HIS A 139 -1.02 8.66 2.67
C HIS A 139 -1.45 9.96 3.35
N ASN A 140 -2.04 10.91 2.62
CA ASN A 140 -2.56 12.15 3.21
C ASN A 140 -3.64 11.87 4.25
N ARG A 141 -4.61 11.01 3.93
CA ARG A 141 -5.64 10.57 4.89
C ARG A 141 -5.00 9.90 6.13
N GLN A 142 -4.00 9.06 5.93
CA GLN A 142 -3.29 8.48 7.07
C GLN A 142 -2.59 9.53 7.93
N ILE A 143 -2.01 10.56 7.32
CA ILE A 143 -1.40 11.69 8.05
C ILE A 143 -2.47 12.44 8.82
N GLU A 144 -3.62 12.73 8.23
CA GLU A 144 -4.75 13.39 8.89
C GLU A 144 -5.19 12.60 10.13
N VAL A 145 -5.41 11.30 9.99
CA VAL A 145 -5.72 10.43 11.14
C VAL A 145 -4.62 10.45 12.20
N LEU A 146 -3.35 10.45 11.81
CA LEU A 146 -2.23 10.45 12.76
C LEU A 146 -2.02 11.79 13.46
N THR A 147 -2.44 12.87 12.84
CA THR A 147 -2.35 14.24 13.37
C THR A 147 -3.61 14.67 14.13
N SER A 148 -4.69 13.90 14.11
CA SER A 148 -5.94 14.14 14.84
C SER A 148 -5.77 14.02 16.36
N GLY A 149 -4.88 14.76 16.99
CA GLY A 149 -4.77 14.88 18.44
C GLY A 149 -4.47 13.56 19.17
N ASN A 150 -5.27 13.24 20.19
CA ASN A 150 -5.05 12.06 21.05
C ASN A 150 -5.60 10.75 20.44
N LEU A 151 -5.31 9.60 21.09
CA LEU A 151 -5.71 8.28 20.57
C LEU A 151 -7.23 8.15 20.37
N ARG A 152 -8.05 8.79 21.19
CA ARG A 152 -9.52 8.77 21.08
C ARG A 152 -9.93 9.41 19.78
N GLN A 153 -9.42 10.59 19.48
CA GLN A 153 -9.67 11.33 18.27
C GLN A 153 -9.24 10.56 17.03
N ARG A 154 -8.03 9.97 17.05
CA ARG A 154 -7.56 9.12 15.94
C ARG A 154 -8.43 7.89 15.69
N VAL A 155 -8.95 7.27 16.76
CA VAL A 155 -9.87 6.13 16.64
C VAL A 155 -11.21 6.60 16.07
N ALA A 156 -11.74 7.74 16.54
CA ALA A 156 -13.00 8.30 16.04
C ALA A 156 -12.90 8.65 14.55
N ALA A 157 -11.88 9.41 14.16
CA ALA A 157 -11.61 9.77 12.77
C ALA A 157 -11.51 8.53 11.87
N TYR A 158 -10.72 7.51 12.28
CA TYR A 158 -10.63 6.26 11.52
C TYR A 158 -11.97 5.56 11.34
N LEU A 159 -12.79 5.50 12.40
CA LEU A 159 -14.10 4.83 12.33
C LEU A 159 -15.07 5.59 11.42
N LEU A 160 -15.11 6.92 11.51
CA LEU A 160 -15.96 7.78 10.67
C LEU A 160 -15.57 7.67 9.19
N GLU A 161 -14.27 7.69 8.90
CA GLU A 161 -13.75 7.62 7.53
C GLU A 161 -13.98 6.27 6.85
N ASN A 162 -14.00 5.18 7.62
CA ASN A 162 -14.11 3.81 7.10
C ASN A 162 -15.48 3.16 7.33
N CYS A 163 -16.50 3.92 7.75
CA CYS A 163 -17.84 3.38 7.93
C CYS A 163 -18.58 3.27 6.59
N ASP A 164 -19.31 2.19 6.43
CA ASP A 164 -20.26 2.01 5.33
C ASP A 164 -21.59 2.78 5.60
N PRO A 165 -22.51 2.87 4.62
CA PRO A 165 -23.82 3.52 4.81
C PRO A 165 -24.69 2.91 5.90
N ASP A 166 -24.38 1.68 6.32
CA ASP A 166 -25.05 0.97 7.42
C ASP A 166 -24.38 1.23 8.79
N TYR A 167 -23.49 2.22 8.87
CA TYR A 167 -22.70 2.58 10.05
C TYR A 167 -21.81 1.44 10.57
N ARG A 168 -21.28 0.60 9.67
CA ARG A 168 -20.38 -0.51 10.00
C ARG A 168 -19.00 -0.27 9.44
N VAL A 169 -17.99 -0.51 10.27
CA VAL A 169 -16.59 -0.50 9.89
C VAL A 169 -16.10 -1.94 9.80
N ARG A 170 -15.74 -2.39 8.60
CA ARG A 170 -15.16 -3.72 8.36
C ARG A 170 -13.64 -3.60 8.34
N LEU A 171 -12.99 -4.11 9.37
CA LEU A 171 -11.53 -4.06 9.45
C LEU A 171 -10.89 -5.03 8.44
N HIS A 172 -10.19 -4.49 7.47
CA HIS A 172 -9.40 -5.27 6.50
C HIS A 172 -8.07 -5.75 7.10
N MET A 173 -7.67 -5.21 8.23
CA MET A 173 -6.46 -5.52 8.97
C MET A 173 -6.77 -6.13 10.35
N ASN A 174 -5.80 -6.77 10.97
CA ASN A 174 -5.92 -7.25 12.34
C ASN A 174 -5.72 -6.11 13.37
N ARG A 175 -5.97 -6.38 14.66
CA ARG A 175 -5.87 -5.36 15.73
C ARG A 175 -4.44 -4.87 15.97
N GLU A 176 -3.45 -5.66 15.66
CA GLU A 176 -2.04 -5.30 15.74
C GLU A 176 -1.69 -4.26 14.67
N ASP A 177 -2.07 -4.56 13.43
CA ASP A 177 -1.84 -3.68 12.28
C ASP A 177 -2.63 -2.37 12.42
N LEU A 178 -3.87 -2.42 12.93
CA LEU A 178 -4.66 -1.22 13.22
C LEU A 178 -4.00 -0.36 14.32
N ALA A 179 -3.42 -0.97 15.34
CA ALA A 179 -2.70 -0.22 16.38
C ALA A 179 -1.46 0.47 15.80
N VAL A 180 -0.71 -0.21 14.92
CA VAL A 180 0.42 0.41 14.20
C VAL A 180 -0.07 1.54 13.29
N TYR A 181 -1.16 1.32 12.54
CA TYR A 181 -1.77 2.34 11.69
C TYR A 181 -2.15 3.62 12.46
N LEU A 182 -2.72 3.46 13.67
CA LEU A 182 -3.11 4.55 14.56
C LEU A 182 -1.97 5.06 15.47
N ASN A 183 -0.73 4.65 15.22
CA ASN A 183 0.45 5.01 16.02
C ASN A 183 0.22 4.80 17.54
N THR A 184 -0.18 3.60 17.91
CA THR A 184 -0.44 3.20 19.29
C THR A 184 -0.07 1.73 19.53
N THR A 185 -0.22 1.26 20.77
CA THR A 185 -0.05 -0.14 21.11
C THR A 185 -1.40 -0.89 21.05
N ARG A 186 -1.38 -2.18 20.70
CA ARG A 186 -2.57 -3.02 20.70
C ARG A 186 -3.38 -2.98 22.01
N PRO A 187 -2.75 -3.04 23.21
CA PRO A 187 -3.48 -2.90 24.48
C PRO A 187 -4.17 -1.55 24.64
N SER A 188 -3.53 -0.45 24.22
CA SER A 188 -4.10 0.90 24.28
C SER A 188 -5.28 1.05 23.34
N LEU A 189 -5.16 0.55 22.10
CA LEU A 189 -6.25 0.52 21.14
C LEU A 189 -7.45 -0.30 21.69
N SER A 190 -7.18 -1.49 22.22
CA SER A 190 -8.24 -2.35 22.76
C SER A 190 -8.98 -1.68 23.91
N ARG A 191 -8.27 -1.02 24.83
CA ARG A 191 -8.89 -0.25 25.93
C ARG A 191 -9.73 0.90 25.40
N MET A 192 -9.24 1.63 24.39
CA MET A 192 -9.97 2.75 23.80
C MET A 192 -11.28 2.28 23.15
N LEU A 193 -11.25 1.20 22.38
CA LEU A 193 -12.46 0.64 21.77
C LEU A 193 -13.47 0.13 22.79
N LEU A 194 -13.02 -0.49 23.89
CA LEU A 194 -13.91 -0.87 25.01
C LEU A 194 -14.52 0.38 25.66
N THR A 195 -13.73 1.44 25.88
CA THR A 195 -14.24 2.70 26.44
C THR A 195 -15.34 3.31 25.56
N LEU A 196 -15.19 3.30 24.25
CA LEU A 196 -16.21 3.79 23.32
C LEU A 196 -17.46 2.89 23.34
N GLN A 197 -17.27 1.57 23.47
CA GLN A 197 -18.37 0.63 23.63
C GLN A 197 -19.12 0.82 24.96
N ASP A 198 -18.42 0.98 26.08
CA ASP A 198 -19.03 1.22 27.39
C ASP A 198 -19.82 2.53 27.44
N LYS A 199 -19.40 3.53 26.64
CA LYS A 199 -20.15 4.77 26.43
C LYS A 199 -21.36 4.61 25.50
N GLY A 200 -21.55 3.45 24.87
CA GLY A 200 -22.62 3.19 23.90
C GLY A 200 -22.43 3.89 22.54
N ILE A 201 -21.22 4.34 22.23
CA ILE A 201 -20.91 5.03 20.96
C ILE A 201 -20.67 4.01 19.83
N ILE A 202 -20.05 2.88 20.15
CA ILE A 202 -19.79 1.78 19.20
C ILE A 202 -20.21 0.44 19.81
N ARG A 203 -20.34 -0.57 18.94
CA ARG A 203 -20.51 -1.98 19.33
C ARG A 203 -19.49 -2.83 18.59
N LEU A 204 -18.72 -3.65 19.32
CA LEU A 204 -17.78 -4.60 18.75
C LEU A 204 -18.50 -5.88 18.34
N VAL A 205 -18.55 -6.18 17.04
CA VAL A 205 -19.19 -7.37 16.48
C VAL A 205 -18.12 -8.35 16.01
N GLY A 206 -17.78 -9.28 16.90
CA GLY A 206 -16.68 -10.22 16.67
C GLY A 206 -15.31 -9.53 16.59
N ARG A 207 -14.43 -10.05 15.71
CA ARG A 207 -13.03 -9.59 15.65
C ARG A 207 -12.79 -8.51 14.59
N LYS A 208 -13.65 -8.41 13.57
CA LYS A 208 -13.39 -7.63 12.36
C LYS A 208 -14.46 -6.59 12.04
N VAL A 209 -15.53 -6.51 12.82
CA VAL A 209 -16.61 -5.54 12.55
C VAL A 209 -16.83 -4.67 13.79
N ILE A 210 -16.95 -3.37 13.56
CA ILE A 210 -17.30 -2.37 14.55
C ILE A 210 -18.55 -1.67 14.02
N GLU A 211 -19.65 -1.66 14.79
CA GLU A 211 -20.84 -0.89 14.47
C GLU A 211 -20.80 0.44 15.22
N ILE A 212 -21.07 1.53 14.54
CA ILE A 212 -21.25 2.85 15.13
C ILE A 212 -22.71 2.94 15.57
N THR A 213 -22.94 3.00 16.86
CA THR A 213 -24.28 3.04 17.47
C THR A 213 -24.76 4.47 17.74
N ASP A 214 -23.84 5.40 17.82
CA ASP A 214 -24.13 6.83 18.01
C ASP A 214 -23.12 7.65 17.16
N TYR A 215 -23.55 8.00 15.95
CA TYR A 215 -22.70 8.68 14.98
C TYR A 215 -22.36 10.12 15.40
N GLU A 216 -23.34 10.86 15.94
CA GLU A 216 -23.14 12.26 16.35
C GLU A 216 -22.13 12.34 17.51
N ARG A 217 -22.29 11.48 18.52
CA ARG A 217 -21.32 11.42 19.62
C ARG A 217 -19.95 10.92 19.20
N LEU A 218 -19.86 10.08 18.16
CA LEU A 218 -18.55 9.69 17.63
C LEU A 218 -17.86 10.87 16.92
N GLN A 219 -18.62 11.73 16.22
CA GLN A 219 -18.08 12.97 15.64
C GLN A 219 -17.59 13.96 16.72
N GLU A 220 -18.26 14.06 17.87
CA GLU A 220 -17.78 14.87 18.99
C GLU A 220 -16.48 14.36 19.63
N GLU A 221 -16.14 13.09 19.42
CA GLU A 221 -14.89 12.47 19.90
C GLU A 221 -13.70 12.70 18.95
N GLU A 222 -13.94 13.19 17.70
CA GLU A 222 -12.93 13.56 16.71
C GLU A 222 -12.33 14.95 17.04
#